data_04dfb6d4e5e395802ddc2e165dc6520b
#
_entry.id   04dfb6d4e5e395802ddc2e165dc6520b
#
_cell.length_a   1.000
_cell.length_b   1.000
_cell.length_c   1.000
_cell.angle_alpha   90.00
_cell.angle_beta   90.00
_cell.angle_gamma   90.00
#
_symmetry.space_group_name_H-M   'P 1'
#
loop_
_entity.id
_entity.type
_entity.pdbx_description
1 polymer ?
#
loop_
_entity_poly.entity_id
_entity_poly.type
_entity_poly.pdbx_seq_one_letter_code
_entity_poly.pdbx_strand_id
1 'polypeptide(L)'
;GYKYQPFQLANLLLEQDSDNIDALKYKYNTLKYFLEFSIHEIPSCVLNGMDGASVSDISEMLEDTNEFERISKKLNMPLCETLITDCRRYYKAYEDYLLHIGRYKTFENYLHSNGISYQPYTARYDYE
;
A
#
# COMPACT_ATOMS: atom_id res chain seq x y z
N GLY A 1 1.24 -3.88 14.76
CA GLY A 1 1.08 -3.22 13.51
C GLY A 1 0.09 -2.09 13.54
N TYR A 2 0.03 -1.37 12.49
CA TYR A 2 -0.85 -0.23 12.36
C TYR A 2 -2.33 -0.62 12.16
N LYS A 3 -2.58 -1.88 11.84
CA LYS A 3 -3.93 -2.42 11.73
C LYS A 3 -4.44 -2.75 13.12
N TYR A 4 -5.29 -1.92 13.63
CA TYR A 4 -5.78 -2.04 14.99
C TYR A 4 -7.09 -2.82 15.06
N GLN A 5 -7.62 -2.96 16.27
CA GLN A 5 -8.80 -3.81 16.54
C GLN A 5 -10.00 -3.60 15.63
N PRO A 6 -10.40 -2.36 15.25
CA PRO A 6 -11.53 -2.20 14.33
C PRO A 6 -11.32 -2.87 12.97
N PHE A 7 -10.08 -2.88 12.45
CA PHE A 7 -9.78 -3.57 11.21
C PHE A 7 -9.90 -5.08 11.38
N GLN A 8 -9.40 -5.60 12.51
CA GLN A 8 -9.53 -7.02 12.83
C GLN A 8 -10.99 -7.42 13.00
N LEU A 9 -11.80 -6.58 13.63
CA LEU A 9 -13.23 -6.83 13.77
C LEU A 9 -13.90 -6.90 12.40
N ALA A 10 -13.55 -6.00 11.48
CA ALA A 10 -14.08 -6.04 10.12
C ALA A 10 -13.73 -7.38 9.44
N ASN A 11 -12.50 -7.87 9.62
CA ASN A 11 -12.11 -9.18 9.08
C ASN A 11 -12.93 -10.31 9.66
N LEU A 12 -13.19 -10.30 10.97
CA LEU A 12 -14.02 -11.32 11.62
C LEU A 12 -15.46 -11.29 11.10
N LEU A 13 -16.03 -10.10 10.91
CA LEU A 13 -17.37 -9.96 10.35
C LEU A 13 -17.43 -10.52 8.93
N LEU A 14 -16.39 -10.30 8.14
CA LEU A 14 -16.31 -10.79 6.76
C LEU A 14 -16.08 -12.31 6.69
N GLU A 15 -15.48 -12.91 7.71
CA GLU A 15 -15.40 -14.37 7.80
C GLU A 15 -16.78 -15.00 7.96
N GLN A 16 -17.69 -14.33 8.67
CA GLN A 16 -19.05 -14.82 8.89
C GLN A 16 -19.99 -14.44 7.74
N ASP A 17 -19.79 -13.27 7.16
CA ASP A 17 -20.57 -12.77 6.05
C ASP A 17 -19.67 -11.95 5.12
N SER A 18 -19.22 -12.57 4.05
CA SER A 18 -18.31 -11.95 3.09
C SER A 18 -18.91 -10.74 2.35
N ASP A 19 -20.21 -10.57 2.46
CA ASP A 19 -20.95 -9.45 1.84
C ASP A 19 -21.35 -8.37 2.83
N ASN A 20 -20.83 -8.42 4.07
CA ASN A 20 -21.13 -7.39 5.06
C ASN A 20 -20.64 -6.03 4.56
N ILE A 21 -21.60 -5.18 4.17
CA ILE A 21 -21.31 -3.90 3.51
C ILE A 21 -20.54 -2.95 4.43
N ASP A 22 -20.92 -2.87 5.69
CA ASP A 22 -20.27 -1.95 6.63
C ASP A 22 -18.81 -2.35 6.86
N ALA A 23 -18.55 -3.64 6.99
CA ALA A 23 -17.18 -4.16 7.13
C ALA A 23 -16.35 -3.90 5.88
N LEU A 24 -16.94 -4.12 4.70
CA LEU A 24 -16.25 -3.85 3.43
C LEU A 24 -15.93 -2.36 3.26
N LYS A 25 -16.88 -1.48 3.57
CA LYS A 25 -16.66 -0.03 3.49
C LYS A 25 -15.58 0.43 4.46
N TYR A 26 -15.58 -0.12 5.67
CA TYR A 26 -14.54 0.21 6.64
C TYR A 26 -13.17 -0.18 6.11
N LYS A 27 -13.03 -1.39 5.57
CA LYS A 27 -11.77 -1.84 5.00
C LYS A 27 -11.36 -1.00 3.78
N TYR A 28 -12.30 -0.65 2.92
CA TYR A 28 -12.01 0.19 1.77
C TYR A 28 -11.39 1.51 2.20
N ASN A 29 -12.03 2.22 3.13
CA ASN A 29 -11.55 3.52 3.57
C ASN A 29 -10.22 3.42 4.31
N THR A 30 -10.06 2.40 5.14
CA THR A 30 -8.83 2.19 5.91
C THR A 30 -7.67 1.84 5.01
N LEU A 31 -7.85 0.93 4.06
CA LEU A 31 -6.81 0.54 3.12
C LEU A 31 -6.42 1.71 2.21
N LYS A 32 -7.40 2.47 1.72
CA LYS A 32 -7.12 3.64 0.89
C LYS A 32 -6.23 4.63 1.64
N TYR A 33 -6.58 4.93 2.89
CA TYR A 33 -5.81 5.85 3.71
C TYR A 33 -4.38 5.33 3.91
N PHE A 34 -4.22 4.07 4.28
CA PHE A 34 -2.89 3.51 4.52
C PHE A 34 -2.04 3.47 3.26
N LEU A 35 -2.61 3.13 2.12
CA LEU A 35 -1.86 3.09 0.87
C LEU A 35 -1.40 4.48 0.46
N GLU A 36 -2.28 5.47 0.55
CA GLU A 36 -1.92 6.86 0.23
C GLU A 36 -0.83 7.38 1.17
N PHE A 37 -0.96 7.09 2.45
CA PHE A 37 0.03 7.51 3.45
C PHE A 37 1.38 6.83 3.23
N SER A 38 1.38 5.51 3.06
CA SER A 38 2.61 4.73 2.88
C SER A 38 3.40 5.15 1.65
N ILE A 39 2.70 5.39 0.53
CA ILE A 39 3.40 5.73 -0.71
C ILE A 39 4.20 7.02 -0.60
N HIS A 40 3.82 7.91 0.29
CA HIS A 40 4.58 9.14 0.53
C HIS A 40 5.85 8.92 1.34
N GLU A 41 5.87 7.89 2.19
CA GLU A 41 6.96 7.67 3.12
C GLU A 41 8.10 6.86 2.55
N ILE A 42 7.85 6.06 1.52
CA ILE A 42 8.85 5.15 0.96
C ILE A 42 10.15 5.85 0.55
N PRO A 43 10.13 7.04 -0.07
CA PRO A 43 11.40 7.68 -0.46
C PRO A 43 12.33 7.98 0.70
N SER A 44 11.77 8.17 1.89
CA SER A 44 12.55 8.42 3.11
C SER A 44 12.91 7.13 3.83
N CYS A 45 12.67 5.98 3.22
CA CYS A 45 12.86 4.66 3.82
C CYS A 45 12.03 4.46 5.10
N VAL A 46 10.88 5.12 5.15
CA VAL A 46 9.92 4.98 6.25
C VAL A 46 8.69 4.27 5.71
N LEU A 47 8.15 3.33 6.46
CA LEU A 47 6.90 2.67 6.11
C LEU A 47 6.03 2.58 7.36
N ASN A 48 4.81 3.12 7.28
CA ASN A 48 3.86 3.11 8.39
C ASN A 48 4.44 3.73 9.67
N GLY A 49 5.23 4.80 9.51
CA GLY A 49 5.85 5.48 10.64
C GLY A 49 7.07 4.79 11.22
N MET A 50 7.53 3.70 10.60
CA MET A 50 8.72 2.95 11.05
C MET A 50 9.86 3.11 10.07
N ASP A 51 11.04 3.41 10.59
CA ASP A 51 12.26 3.47 9.78
C ASP A 51 12.68 2.06 9.37
N GLY A 52 13.10 1.92 8.13
CA GLY A 52 13.68 0.68 7.65
C GLY A 52 12.66 -0.44 7.46
N ALA A 53 11.80 -0.30 6.47
CA ALA A 53 10.85 -1.36 6.12
C ALA A 53 11.59 -2.64 5.71
N SER A 54 11.08 -3.78 6.14
CA SER A 54 11.57 -5.09 5.74
C SER A 54 10.87 -5.58 4.47
N VAL A 55 11.42 -6.63 3.85
CA VAL A 55 10.76 -7.30 2.72
C VAL A 55 9.37 -7.79 3.13
N SER A 56 9.22 -8.28 4.35
CA SER A 56 7.93 -8.73 4.88
C SER A 56 6.91 -7.59 4.95
N ASP A 57 7.35 -6.39 5.37
CA ASP A 57 6.47 -5.21 5.43
C ASP A 57 5.98 -4.83 4.03
N ILE A 58 6.88 -4.87 3.05
CA ILE A 58 6.52 -4.55 1.65
C ILE A 58 5.57 -5.61 1.09
N SER A 59 5.79 -6.88 1.37
CA SER A 59 4.87 -7.94 0.95
C SER A 59 3.48 -7.71 1.51
N GLU A 60 3.37 -7.30 2.76
CA GLU A 60 2.09 -6.95 3.38
C GLU A 60 1.41 -5.78 2.65
N MET A 61 2.17 -4.76 2.28
CA MET A 61 1.61 -3.62 1.54
C MET A 61 1.14 -4.01 0.14
N LEU A 62 1.83 -4.93 -0.52
CA LEU A 62 1.38 -5.45 -1.81
C LEU A 62 0.09 -6.27 -1.68
N GLU A 63 -0.03 -7.06 -0.62
CA GLU A 63 -1.26 -7.79 -0.33
C GLU A 63 -2.41 -6.83 -0.01
N ASP A 64 -2.15 -5.78 0.75
CA ASP A 64 -3.14 -4.75 1.05
C ASP A 64 -3.61 -4.03 -0.23
N THR A 65 -2.70 -3.81 -1.17
CA THR A 65 -3.05 -3.23 -2.48
C THR A 65 -4.00 -4.14 -3.25
N ASN A 66 -3.72 -5.44 -3.26
CA ASN A 66 -4.59 -6.43 -3.92
C ASN A 66 -5.96 -6.49 -3.24
N GLU A 67 -5.97 -6.46 -1.92
CA GLU A 67 -7.22 -6.49 -1.15
C GLU A 67 -8.05 -5.22 -1.40
N PHE A 68 -7.41 -4.07 -1.46
CA PHE A 68 -8.07 -2.80 -1.78
C PHE A 68 -8.74 -2.87 -3.15
N GLU A 69 -8.03 -3.38 -4.16
CA GLU A 69 -8.59 -3.54 -5.49
C GLU A 69 -9.81 -4.47 -5.47
N ARG A 70 -9.69 -5.61 -4.80
CA ARG A 70 -10.77 -6.59 -4.69
C ARG A 70 -12.02 -5.99 -4.05
N ILE A 71 -11.84 -5.28 -2.93
CA ILE A 71 -12.94 -4.68 -2.20
C ILE A 71 -13.58 -3.54 -3.00
N SER A 72 -12.76 -2.73 -3.68
CA SER A 72 -13.26 -1.66 -4.54
C SER A 72 -14.20 -2.19 -5.61
N LYS A 73 -13.82 -3.28 -6.26
CA LYS A 73 -14.65 -3.92 -7.28
C LYS A 73 -15.92 -4.51 -6.68
N LYS A 74 -15.80 -5.17 -5.54
CA LYS A 74 -16.94 -5.80 -4.87
C LYS A 74 -17.97 -4.77 -4.40
N LEU A 75 -17.53 -3.63 -3.93
CA LEU A 75 -18.41 -2.53 -3.50
C LEU A 75 -18.88 -1.64 -4.65
N ASN A 76 -18.30 -1.83 -5.84
CA ASN A 76 -18.52 -0.92 -6.96
C ASN A 76 -18.15 0.53 -6.58
N MET A 77 -17.07 0.69 -5.81
CA MET A 77 -16.51 1.97 -5.41
C MET A 77 -15.40 2.40 -6.37
N PRO A 78 -14.99 3.68 -6.35
CA PRO A 78 -13.88 4.11 -7.19
C PRO A 78 -12.63 3.26 -6.99
N LEU A 79 -12.05 2.78 -8.08
CA LEU A 79 -10.92 1.85 -8.05
C LEU A 79 -9.59 2.52 -7.68
N CYS A 80 -9.47 3.82 -7.89
CA CYS A 80 -8.22 4.56 -7.66
C CYS A 80 -7.04 3.92 -8.41
N GLU A 81 -7.18 3.78 -9.73
CA GLU A 81 -6.21 3.06 -10.56
C GLU A 81 -4.81 3.62 -10.46
N THR A 82 -4.66 4.95 -10.39
CA THR A 82 -3.34 5.58 -10.27
C THR A 82 -2.69 5.18 -8.95
N LEU A 83 -3.43 5.20 -7.85
CA LEU A 83 -2.91 4.78 -6.55
C LEU A 83 -2.46 3.31 -6.58
N ILE A 84 -3.30 2.43 -7.11
CA ILE A 84 -2.99 0.99 -7.20
C ILE A 84 -1.74 0.76 -8.04
N THR A 85 -1.66 1.41 -9.20
CA THR A 85 -0.51 1.28 -10.11
C THR A 85 0.76 1.78 -9.43
N ASP A 86 0.71 2.94 -8.76
CA ASP A 86 1.85 3.49 -8.06
C ASP A 86 2.29 2.58 -6.92
N CYS A 87 1.35 2.07 -6.13
CA CYS A 87 1.68 1.16 -5.03
C CYS A 87 2.39 -0.08 -5.55
N ARG A 88 1.86 -0.72 -6.59
CA ARG A 88 2.50 -1.91 -7.14
C ARG A 88 3.88 -1.61 -7.70
N ARG A 89 4.03 -0.51 -8.41
CA ARG A 89 5.31 -0.12 -9.01
C ARG A 89 6.35 0.20 -7.95
N TYR A 90 6.02 1.06 -7.00
CA TYR A 90 7.00 1.55 -6.04
C TYR A 90 7.27 0.56 -4.92
N TYR A 91 6.29 -0.20 -4.47
CA TYR A 91 6.54 -1.26 -3.49
C TYR A 91 7.43 -2.35 -4.08
N LYS A 92 7.21 -2.75 -5.33
CA LYS A 92 8.08 -3.73 -5.99
C LYS A 92 9.50 -3.20 -6.18
N ALA A 93 9.63 -1.92 -6.53
CA ALA A 93 10.94 -1.29 -6.64
C ALA A 93 11.66 -1.28 -5.29
N TYR A 94 10.94 -0.94 -4.22
CA TYR A 94 11.53 -0.93 -2.88
C TYR A 94 11.91 -2.34 -2.42
N GLU A 95 11.10 -3.33 -2.72
CA GLU A 95 11.41 -4.73 -2.43
C GLU A 95 12.71 -5.15 -3.13
N ASP A 96 12.83 -4.83 -4.42
CA ASP A 96 14.02 -5.15 -5.19
C ASP A 96 15.26 -4.44 -4.62
N TYR A 97 15.11 -3.19 -4.22
CA TYR A 97 16.17 -2.46 -3.53
C TYR A 97 16.60 -3.18 -2.25
N LEU A 98 15.66 -3.60 -1.42
CA LEU A 98 15.97 -4.29 -0.16
C LEU A 98 16.72 -5.60 -0.38
N LEU A 99 16.37 -6.33 -1.43
CA LEU A 99 17.03 -7.57 -1.78
C LEU A 99 18.47 -7.36 -2.28
N HIS A 100 18.82 -6.13 -2.68
CA HIS A 100 20.13 -5.79 -3.22
C HIS A 100 20.74 -4.57 -2.51
N ILE A 101 20.42 -4.42 -1.22
CA ILE A 101 20.79 -3.22 -0.48
C ILE A 101 22.30 -2.97 -0.44
N GLY A 102 23.10 -4.03 -0.39
CA GLY A 102 24.55 -3.93 -0.40
C GLY A 102 25.11 -3.35 -1.69
N ARG A 103 24.39 -3.51 -2.80
CA ARG A 103 24.78 -3.00 -4.11
C ARG A 103 24.47 -1.52 -4.27
N TYR A 104 23.27 -1.10 -3.82
CA TYR A 104 22.80 0.26 -4.07
C TYR A 104 23.03 1.19 -2.90
N LYS A 105 23.04 0.68 -1.68
CA LYS A 105 23.24 1.40 -0.42
C LYS A 105 22.07 2.28 0.00
N THR A 106 21.43 2.99 -0.94
CA THR A 106 20.26 3.82 -0.69
C THR A 106 19.19 3.56 -1.73
N PHE A 107 17.94 3.81 -1.38
CA PHE A 107 16.83 3.69 -2.33
C PHE A 107 16.95 4.74 -3.44
N GLU A 108 17.46 5.92 -3.11
CA GLU A 108 17.70 6.96 -4.11
C GLU A 108 18.68 6.49 -5.19
N ASN A 109 19.78 5.85 -4.77
CA ASN A 109 20.74 5.26 -5.72
C ASN A 109 20.08 4.19 -6.59
N TYR A 110 19.24 3.35 -5.98
CA TYR A 110 18.50 2.33 -6.72
C TYR A 110 17.62 2.96 -7.79
N LEU A 111 16.83 3.95 -7.43
CA LEU A 111 15.93 4.64 -8.36
C LEU A 111 16.69 5.25 -9.52
N HIS A 112 17.78 5.95 -9.21
CA HIS A 112 18.62 6.59 -10.21
C HIS A 112 19.23 5.56 -11.17
N SER A 113 19.80 4.48 -10.62
CA SER A 113 20.45 3.43 -11.42
C SER A 113 19.46 2.71 -12.34
N ASN A 114 18.20 2.63 -11.97
CA ASN A 114 17.16 1.95 -12.74
C ASN A 114 16.27 2.90 -13.55
N GLY A 115 16.62 4.19 -13.58
CA GLY A 115 15.87 5.17 -14.36
C GLY A 115 14.44 5.35 -13.89
N ILE A 116 14.18 5.18 -12.61
CA ILE A 116 12.84 5.31 -12.03
C ILE A 116 12.68 6.70 -11.43
N SER A 117 11.69 7.45 -11.92
CA SER A 117 11.30 8.73 -11.35
C SER A 117 10.27 8.47 -10.27
N TYR A 118 10.59 8.81 -9.02
CA TYR A 118 9.67 8.64 -7.90
C TYR A 118 8.91 9.94 -7.64
N GLN A 119 7.65 9.96 -8.00
CA GLN A 119 6.78 11.11 -7.76
C GLN A 119 5.53 10.62 -7.03
N PRO A 120 5.64 10.40 -5.72
CA PRO A 120 4.50 9.92 -4.98
C PRO A 120 3.50 11.04 -4.84
N TYR A 121 2.28 10.80 -5.03
CA TYR A 121 1.27 11.63 -4.61
C TYR A 121 0.45 12.08 -5.43
N THR A 122 -0.69 12.21 -5.17
CA THR A 122 -1.18 13.38 -4.62
C THR A 122 -2.65 13.35 -4.37
N ALA A 123 -3.22 14.45 -3.95
CA ALA A 123 -4.63 14.63 -3.71
C ALA A 123 -5.52 14.16 -4.86
N ARG A 124 -4.99 14.06 -6.08
CA ARG A 124 -5.77 13.59 -7.22
C ARG A 124 -6.16 12.11 -7.14
N TYR A 125 -5.52 11.33 -6.28
CA TYR A 125 -5.97 9.95 -6.06
C TYR A 125 -7.41 9.90 -5.54
N ASP A 126 -7.85 10.96 -4.88
CA ASP A 126 -9.20 11.02 -4.34
C ASP A 126 -10.27 11.20 -5.41
N TYR A 127 -9.89 11.56 -6.61
CA TYR A 127 -10.82 11.89 -7.69
C TYR A 127 -10.91 10.80 -8.76
N GLU A 128 -10.24 9.69 -8.52
CA GLU A 128 -10.30 8.53 -9.41
C GLU A 128 -11.35 7.49 -8.98
#